data_ee6913549718e3fee9f7e397d5784ca9
#
_entry.id   ee6913549718e3fee9f7e397d5784ca9
#
_cell.length_a   1.000
_cell.length_b   1.000
_cell.length_c   1.000
_cell.angle_alpha   90.00
_cell.angle_beta   90.00
_cell.angle_gamma   90.00
#
_symmetry.space_group_name_H-M   'P 1'
#
loop_
_entity.id
_entity.type
_entity.pdbx_description
1 polymer ?
#
loop_
_entity_poly.entity_id
_entity_poly.type
_entity_poly.pdbx_seq_one_letter_code
_entity_poly.pdbx_strand_id
1 'polypeptide(L)'
;MDKSSYPPLLDSGFHIMDCEKIKEICVSAFPESQRRGMLYNSFQNLLSGFNRINSIIHCISEIWVDGSFTTEKPEPDDIDILVVLDPSLLNQFPEEYHGTISQLLD
;
A
#
# COMPACT_ATOMS: atom_id res chain seq x y z
N MET A 1 3.33 -19.96 2.82
CA MET A 1 1.89 -20.20 2.83
C MET A 1 1.19 -19.30 1.83
N ASP A 2 0.32 -19.90 1.06
CA ASP A 2 -0.44 -19.21 0.03
C ASP A 2 -1.53 -18.34 0.65
N LYS A 3 -1.70 -17.11 0.15
CA LYS A 3 -2.76 -16.21 0.63
C LYS A 3 -4.16 -16.77 0.36
N SER A 4 -4.29 -17.69 -0.59
CA SER A 4 -5.57 -18.35 -0.88
C SER A 4 -6.03 -19.28 0.26
N SER A 5 -5.16 -19.57 1.24
CA SER A 5 -5.50 -20.38 2.40
C SER A 5 -6.43 -19.67 3.38
N TYR A 6 -6.60 -18.36 3.26
CA TYR A 6 -7.41 -17.54 4.15
C TYR A 6 -8.43 -16.73 3.36
N PRO A 7 -9.66 -16.63 3.86
CA PRO A 7 -10.66 -15.82 3.16
C PRO A 7 -10.31 -14.34 3.20
N PRO A 8 -10.74 -13.57 2.18
CA PRO A 8 -10.53 -12.13 2.18
C PRO A 8 -11.37 -11.44 3.25
N LEU A 9 -10.87 -10.29 3.72
CA LEU A 9 -11.58 -9.48 4.72
C LEU A 9 -12.77 -8.74 4.12
N LEU A 10 -12.75 -8.49 2.81
CA LEU A 10 -13.79 -7.76 2.10
C LEU A 10 -14.32 -8.59 0.95
N ASP A 11 -15.52 -8.27 0.49
CA ASP A 11 -16.11 -8.89 -0.70
C ASP A 11 -15.23 -8.62 -1.91
N SER A 12 -15.34 -9.46 -2.95
CA SER A 12 -14.55 -9.30 -4.16
C SER A 12 -14.84 -7.96 -4.83
N GLY A 13 -13.83 -7.41 -5.52
CA GLY A 13 -13.89 -6.12 -6.18
C GLY A 13 -13.01 -5.09 -5.50
N PHE A 14 -13.09 -3.85 -5.99
CA PHE A 14 -12.31 -2.74 -5.46
C PHE A 14 -13.10 -2.01 -4.39
N HIS A 15 -12.42 -1.66 -3.30
CA HIS A 15 -12.99 -0.93 -2.18
C HIS A 15 -12.14 0.31 -1.94
N ILE A 16 -12.73 1.48 -2.17
CA ILE A 16 -12.04 2.76 -1.93
C ILE A 16 -12.19 3.11 -0.47
N MET A 17 -11.06 3.33 0.21
CA MET A 17 -11.08 3.68 1.63
C MET A 17 -9.84 4.49 2.02
N ASP A 18 -9.95 5.23 3.11
CA ASP A 18 -8.83 5.98 3.66
C ASP A 18 -7.97 5.08 4.58
N CYS A 19 -6.86 5.64 5.05
CA CYS A 19 -5.93 4.90 5.89
C CYS A 19 -6.53 4.49 7.22
N GLU A 20 -7.40 5.30 7.78
CA GLU A 20 -8.08 4.98 9.04
C GLU A 20 -8.93 3.73 8.89
N LYS A 21 -9.64 3.60 7.77
CA LYS A 21 -10.46 2.43 7.50
C LYS A 21 -9.62 1.18 7.27
N ILE A 22 -8.51 1.32 6.57
CA ILE A 22 -7.55 0.21 6.38
C ILE A 22 -7.03 -0.27 7.73
N LYS A 23 -6.67 0.67 8.60
CA LYS A 23 -6.20 0.34 9.95
C LYS A 23 -7.28 -0.38 10.75
N GLU A 24 -8.52 0.10 10.68
CA GLU A 24 -9.64 -0.50 11.39
C GLU A 24 -9.85 -1.97 10.98
N ILE A 25 -9.87 -2.22 9.67
CA ILE A 25 -10.17 -3.54 9.12
C ILE A 25 -8.98 -4.50 9.22
N CYS A 26 -7.77 -4.01 8.94
CA CYS A 26 -6.60 -4.87 8.76
C CYS A 26 -5.68 -4.93 9.97
N VAL A 27 -5.79 -4.01 10.91
CA VAL A 27 -4.92 -3.95 12.09
C VAL A 27 -5.72 -4.05 13.37
N SER A 28 -6.64 -3.13 13.61
CA SER A 28 -7.37 -3.06 14.88
C SER A 28 -8.26 -4.27 15.13
N ALA A 29 -8.77 -4.90 14.07
CA ALA A 29 -9.56 -6.13 14.18
C ALA A 29 -8.71 -7.35 14.58
N PHE A 30 -7.38 -7.22 14.61
CA PHE A 30 -6.44 -8.29 14.96
C PHE A 30 -5.55 -7.85 16.13
N PRO A 31 -6.12 -7.66 17.33
CA PRO A 31 -5.36 -7.03 18.43
C PRO A 31 -4.17 -7.85 18.91
N GLU A 32 -4.11 -9.14 18.60
CA GLU A 32 -3.00 -10.00 18.99
C GLU A 32 -1.93 -10.13 17.92
N SER A 33 -2.15 -9.58 16.73
CA SER A 33 -1.16 -9.64 15.67
C SER A 33 -0.06 -8.60 15.89
N GLN A 34 1.19 -9.05 15.78
CA GLN A 34 2.34 -8.16 15.84
C GLN A 34 2.73 -7.66 14.44
N ARG A 35 2.59 -8.52 13.44
CA ARG A 35 3.02 -8.19 12.08
C ARG A 35 2.13 -7.15 11.40
N ARG A 36 0.84 -7.18 11.69
CA ARG A 36 -0.10 -6.24 11.04
C ARG A 36 0.22 -4.80 11.37
N GLY A 37 0.54 -4.51 12.62
CA GLY A 37 0.95 -3.17 13.02
C GLY A 37 2.25 -2.73 12.35
N MET A 38 3.23 -3.64 12.28
CA MET A 38 4.51 -3.36 11.64
C MET A 38 4.35 -3.10 10.14
N LEU A 39 3.54 -3.92 9.47
CA LEU A 39 3.28 -3.75 8.03
C LEU A 39 2.54 -2.45 7.76
N TYR A 40 1.59 -2.11 8.61
CA TYR A 40 0.86 -0.85 8.46
C TYR A 40 1.78 0.36 8.63
N ASN A 41 2.69 0.32 9.61
CA ASN A 41 3.64 1.40 9.82
C ASN A 41 4.58 1.57 8.61
N SER A 42 5.05 0.46 8.05
CA SER A 42 5.87 0.48 6.83
C SER A 42 5.08 1.05 5.65
N PHE A 43 3.81 0.69 5.55
CA PHE A 43 2.92 1.23 4.52
C PHE A 43 2.75 2.74 4.68
N GLN A 44 2.58 3.24 5.90
CA GLN A 44 2.46 4.67 6.16
C GLN A 44 3.73 5.43 5.75
N ASN A 45 4.90 4.86 6.02
CA ASN A 45 6.17 5.45 5.62
C ASN A 45 6.28 5.54 4.09
N LEU A 46 5.84 4.50 3.41
CA LEU A 46 5.83 4.46 1.95
C LEU A 46 4.89 5.52 1.38
N LEU A 47 3.70 5.66 1.96
CA LEU A 47 2.73 6.68 1.55
C LEU A 47 3.28 8.10 1.72
N SER A 48 4.04 8.34 2.78
CA SER A 48 4.69 9.63 2.98
C SER A 48 5.65 9.96 1.85
N GLY A 49 6.41 8.95 1.38
CA GLY A 49 7.30 9.11 0.23
C GLY A 49 6.52 9.40 -1.06
N PHE A 50 5.42 8.69 -1.29
CA PHE A 50 4.57 8.91 -2.45
C PHE A 50 3.94 10.31 -2.42
N ASN A 51 3.54 10.78 -1.25
CA ASN A 51 2.97 12.12 -1.10
C ASN A 51 3.99 13.20 -1.43
N ARG A 52 5.27 13.00 -1.08
CA ARG A 52 6.34 13.93 -1.45
C ARG A 52 6.53 13.99 -2.97
N ILE A 53 6.48 12.84 -3.64
CA ILE A 53 6.57 12.79 -5.10
C ILE A 53 5.39 13.55 -5.70
N ASN A 54 4.18 13.29 -5.25
CA ASN A 54 2.98 13.93 -5.75
C ASN A 54 2.93 15.44 -5.46
N SER A 55 3.64 15.91 -4.44
CA SER A 55 3.73 17.36 -4.18
C SER A 55 4.55 18.09 -5.24
N ILE A 56 5.40 17.39 -5.97
CA ILE A 56 6.20 17.94 -7.04
C ILE A 56 5.46 17.78 -8.39
N ILE A 57 5.07 16.54 -8.71
CA ILE A 57 4.27 16.23 -9.91
C ILE A 57 3.24 15.17 -9.51
N HIS A 58 1.97 15.42 -9.77
CA HIS A 58 0.88 14.50 -9.48
C HIS A 58 0.88 13.29 -10.42
N CYS A 59 1.90 12.46 -10.34
CA CYS A 59 2.06 11.31 -11.24
C CYS A 59 1.48 10.02 -10.68
N ILE A 60 1.20 9.94 -9.38
CA ILE A 60 0.61 8.76 -8.75
C ILE A 60 -0.90 8.98 -8.67
N SER A 61 -1.66 8.18 -9.43
CA SER A 61 -3.11 8.33 -9.48
C SER A 61 -3.82 7.41 -8.49
N GLU A 62 -3.30 6.21 -8.26
CA GLU A 62 -3.94 5.24 -7.35
C GLU A 62 -2.88 4.40 -6.67
N ILE A 63 -3.20 3.92 -5.47
CA ILE A 63 -2.40 2.95 -4.74
C ILE A 63 -3.34 1.84 -4.31
N TRP A 64 -3.03 0.60 -4.73
CA TRP A 64 -3.83 -0.58 -4.42
C TRP A 64 -3.11 -1.42 -3.39
N VAL A 65 -3.85 -1.90 -2.39
CA VAL A 65 -3.33 -2.75 -1.32
C VAL A 65 -3.96 -4.13 -1.45
N ASP A 66 -3.12 -5.16 -1.39
CA ASP A 66 -3.57 -6.54 -1.51
C ASP A 66 -2.62 -7.45 -0.70
N GLY A 67 -2.65 -8.75 -0.99
CA GLY A 67 -1.81 -9.74 -0.33
C GLY A 67 -2.45 -10.31 0.92
N SER A 68 -1.67 -11.05 1.70
CA SER A 68 -2.18 -11.68 2.91
C SER A 68 -2.64 -10.69 3.97
N PHE A 69 -2.18 -9.44 3.90
CA PHE A 69 -2.59 -8.36 4.80
C PHE A 69 -4.10 -8.09 4.71
N THR A 70 -4.70 -8.30 3.54
CA THR A 70 -6.14 -8.06 3.31
C THR A 70 -6.98 -9.33 3.48
N THR A 71 -6.43 -10.36 4.10
CA THR A 71 -7.13 -11.62 4.40
C THR A 71 -7.22 -11.83 5.90
N GLU A 72 -7.89 -12.91 6.30
CA GLU A 72 -8.02 -13.28 7.71
C GLU A 72 -6.77 -13.93 8.30
N LYS A 73 -5.66 -14.00 7.55
CA LYS A 73 -4.41 -14.56 8.06
C LYS A 73 -3.94 -13.79 9.30
N PRO A 74 -3.78 -14.45 10.47
CA PRO A 74 -3.45 -13.73 11.71
C PRO A 74 -2.15 -12.96 11.66
N GLU A 75 -1.10 -13.58 11.10
CA GLU A 75 0.23 -12.95 11.00
C GLU A 75 0.68 -12.96 9.55
N PRO A 76 0.22 -12.00 8.73
CA PRO A 76 0.59 -11.96 7.33
C PRO A 76 2.09 -11.68 7.15
N ASP A 77 2.67 -12.23 6.10
CA ASP A 77 4.10 -12.09 5.82
C ASP A 77 4.43 -10.73 5.25
N ASP A 78 3.55 -10.19 4.41
CA ASP A 78 3.79 -8.93 3.73
C ASP A 78 2.47 -8.25 3.35
N ILE A 79 2.62 -7.04 2.84
CA ILE A 79 1.54 -6.26 2.25
C ILE A 79 1.94 -5.97 0.80
N ASP A 80 1.08 -6.37 -0.15
CA ASP A 80 1.34 -6.12 -1.57
C ASP A 80 0.76 -4.77 -1.96
N ILE A 81 1.57 -3.96 -2.62
CA ILE A 81 1.18 -2.61 -3.03
C ILE A 81 1.41 -2.46 -4.52
N LEU A 82 0.37 -2.01 -5.22
CA LEU A 82 0.45 -1.66 -6.63
C LEU A 82 0.24 -0.16 -6.78
N VAL A 83 1.19 0.50 -7.43
CA VAL A 83 1.12 1.95 -7.64
C VAL A 83 0.78 2.21 -9.11
N VAL A 84 -0.30 2.96 -9.31
CA VAL A 84 -0.74 3.33 -10.66
C VAL A 84 -0.22 4.73 -10.98
N LEU A 85 0.61 4.84 -12.01
CA LEU A 85 1.25 6.07 -12.42
C LEU A 85 0.66 6.59 -13.72
N ASP A 86 0.74 7.90 -13.91
CA ASP A 86 0.48 8.54 -15.20
C ASP A 86 1.82 8.72 -15.92
N PRO A 87 2.13 7.95 -16.97
CA PRO A 87 3.43 8.01 -17.63
C PRO A 87 3.74 9.39 -18.24
N SER A 88 2.72 10.10 -18.70
CA SER A 88 2.91 11.41 -19.31
C SER A 88 3.35 12.45 -18.29
N LEU A 89 2.87 12.34 -17.05
CA LEU A 89 3.26 13.23 -15.98
C LEU A 89 4.61 12.81 -15.39
N LEU A 90 4.90 11.51 -15.33
CA LEU A 90 6.17 11.00 -14.85
C LEU A 90 7.34 11.52 -15.70
N ASN A 91 7.16 11.64 -17.02
CA ASN A 91 8.19 12.14 -17.92
C ASN A 91 8.52 13.61 -17.68
N GLN A 92 7.67 14.35 -17.00
CA GLN A 92 7.93 15.75 -16.65
C GLN A 92 8.75 15.88 -15.36
N PHE A 93 8.97 14.78 -14.66
CA PHE A 93 9.71 14.77 -13.39
C PHE A 93 11.19 15.09 -13.66
N PRO A 94 11.81 16.00 -12.88
CA PRO A 94 13.24 16.26 -13.03
C PRO A 94 14.06 14.98 -12.90
N GLU A 95 15.11 14.86 -13.71
CA GLU A 95 15.94 13.64 -13.74
C GLU A 95 16.51 13.29 -12.37
N GLU A 96 16.82 14.29 -11.56
CA GLU A 96 17.38 14.08 -10.22
C GLU A 96 16.44 13.30 -9.28
N TYR A 97 15.14 13.25 -9.59
CA TYR A 97 14.15 12.52 -8.78
C TYR A 97 13.89 11.10 -9.30
N HIS A 98 14.41 10.71 -10.45
CA HIS A 98 14.12 9.41 -11.05
C HIS A 98 14.62 8.27 -10.18
N GLY A 99 15.80 8.42 -9.57
CA GLY A 99 16.33 7.41 -8.66
C GLY A 99 15.47 7.25 -7.41
N THR A 100 14.98 8.37 -6.87
CA THR A 100 14.10 8.35 -5.70
C THR A 100 12.80 7.63 -6.00
N ILE A 101 12.21 7.88 -7.18
CA ILE A 101 10.98 7.19 -7.60
C ILE A 101 11.24 5.70 -7.69
N SER A 102 12.34 5.27 -8.31
CA SER A 102 12.68 3.85 -8.42
C SER A 102 12.82 3.19 -7.05
N GLN A 103 13.44 3.87 -6.09
CA GLN A 103 13.58 3.35 -4.73
C GLN A 103 12.23 3.14 -4.05
N LEU A 104 11.29 4.05 -4.27
CA LEU A 104 9.97 3.97 -3.65
C LEU A 104 9.09 2.91 -4.29
N LEU A 105 9.32 2.58 -5.56
CA LEU A 105 8.51 1.61 -6.30
C LEU A 105 9.08 0.19 -6.23
N ASP A 106 10.33 0.05 -5.87
CA ASP A 106 10.96 -1.26 -5.67
C ASP A 106 10.61 -1.78 -4.27
#